data_b106b798e7f99aaf46d25e59fd59af61
#
_entry.id   b106b798e7f99aaf46d25e59fd59af61
#
_cell.length_a   1.000
_cell.length_b   1.000
_cell.length_c   1.000
_cell.angle_alpha   90.00
_cell.angle_beta   90.00
_cell.angle_gamma   90.00
#
_symmetry.space_group_name_H-M   'P 1'
#
loop_
_entity.id
_entity.type
_entity.pdbx_description
1 polymer ?
#
loop_
_entity_poly.entity_id
_entity_poly.type
_entity_poly.pdbx_seq_one_letter_code
_entity_poly.pdbx_strand_id
1 'polypeptide(L)'
;MAASTSTPRAVWRQQGRVRDWLHTKAGAKFLNLQTAWFRISAPKGYAVLTTTGRRTGRLRHSNVRAIVRGECAFVVSIAGGANDWFHNLHTNPEAGLRIGRRNWIGRGRHPRDDDERRMARAAYCDTVSWFDFISSFVNRRGIPSRQRIRELHTRWIDEGELFVMELIGTP
;
A
#
# COMPACT_ATOMS: atom_id res chain seq x y z
N MET A 1 3.38 19.92 -32.53
CA MET A 1 4.12 18.92 -31.74
C MET A 1 3.11 18.27 -30.79
N ALA A 2 2.67 17.05 -31.10
CA ALA A 2 1.63 16.35 -30.35
C ALA A 2 2.30 15.59 -29.17
N ALA A 3 1.88 15.92 -27.95
CA ALA A 3 2.28 15.18 -26.77
C ALA A 3 1.66 13.78 -26.82
N SER A 4 2.50 12.77 -26.85
CA SER A 4 2.10 11.36 -26.78
C SER A 4 1.54 11.07 -25.38
N THR A 5 0.24 11.06 -25.25
CA THR A 5 -0.48 10.55 -24.07
C THR A 5 -0.37 9.03 -24.07
N SER A 6 0.64 8.50 -23.40
CA SER A 6 0.72 7.07 -23.13
C SER A 6 -0.43 6.66 -22.21
N THR A 7 -1.33 5.86 -22.76
CA THR A 7 -2.60 5.42 -22.18
C THR A 7 -2.40 4.70 -20.83
N PRO A 8 -3.19 5.02 -19.78
CA PRO A 8 -3.10 4.38 -18.45
C PRO A 8 -3.28 2.87 -18.44
N ARG A 9 -3.90 2.30 -19.49
CA ARG A 9 -4.24 0.87 -19.61
C ARG A 9 -3.07 -0.11 -19.60
N ALA A 10 -1.85 0.29 -20.00
CA ALA A 10 -0.70 -0.62 -20.08
C ALA A 10 -0.13 -1.00 -18.71
N VAL A 11 -0.14 -0.08 -17.74
CA VAL A 11 0.35 -0.31 -16.37
C VAL A 11 -0.59 -1.25 -15.61
N TRP A 12 -1.88 -1.11 -15.80
CA TRP A 12 -2.90 -1.95 -15.17
C TRP A 12 -2.93 -3.38 -15.68
N ARG A 13 -2.58 -3.61 -16.96
CA ARG A 13 -2.47 -4.98 -17.53
C ARG A 13 -1.35 -5.79 -16.89
N GLN A 14 -0.20 -5.18 -16.57
CA GLN A 14 0.89 -5.89 -15.89
C GLN A 14 0.53 -6.22 -14.44
N GLN A 15 -0.18 -5.33 -13.74
CA GLN A 15 -0.68 -5.60 -12.40
C GLN A 15 -1.73 -6.73 -12.40
N GLY A 16 -2.53 -6.87 -13.45
CA GLY A 16 -3.46 -7.98 -13.63
C GLY A 16 -2.76 -9.34 -13.58
N ARG A 17 -1.70 -9.53 -14.35
CA ARG A 17 -0.95 -10.79 -14.38
C ARG A 17 -0.28 -11.16 -13.06
N VAL A 18 0.28 -10.18 -12.34
CA VAL A 18 0.84 -10.41 -11.00
C VAL A 18 -0.26 -10.73 -10.00
N ARG A 19 -1.39 -10.03 -10.09
CA ARG A 19 -2.57 -10.29 -9.25
C ARG A 19 -3.10 -11.70 -9.50
N ASP A 20 -3.24 -12.11 -10.75
CA ASP A 20 -3.74 -13.44 -11.12
C ASP A 20 -2.79 -14.54 -10.61
N TRP A 21 -1.47 -14.34 -10.71
CA TRP A 21 -0.50 -15.25 -10.12
C TRP A 21 -0.60 -15.33 -8.61
N LEU A 22 -0.81 -14.19 -7.93
CA LEU A 22 -0.97 -14.14 -6.47
C LEU A 22 -2.22 -14.89 -5.97
N HIS A 23 -3.23 -15.07 -6.82
CA HIS A 23 -4.39 -15.93 -6.54
C HIS A 23 -4.14 -17.41 -6.74
N THR A 24 -3.00 -17.80 -7.29
CA THR A 24 -2.59 -19.21 -7.36
C THR A 24 -2.16 -19.73 -5.99
N LYS A 25 -2.17 -21.08 -5.80
CA LYS A 25 -1.68 -21.72 -4.56
C LYS A 25 -0.22 -21.32 -4.24
N ALA A 26 0.61 -21.14 -5.24
CA ALA A 26 2.01 -20.71 -5.09
C ALA A 26 2.09 -19.23 -4.65
N GLY A 27 1.32 -18.35 -5.29
CA GLY A 27 1.24 -16.95 -4.92
C GLY A 27 0.68 -16.74 -3.51
N ALA A 28 -0.34 -17.50 -3.11
CA ALA A 28 -0.88 -17.45 -1.76
C ALA A 28 0.15 -17.89 -0.71
N LYS A 29 0.94 -18.95 -0.98
CA LYS A 29 2.05 -19.35 -0.08
C LYS A 29 3.13 -18.27 0.02
N PHE A 30 3.49 -17.65 -1.10
CA PHE A 30 4.45 -16.55 -1.13
C PHE A 30 3.95 -15.33 -0.31
N LEU A 31 2.68 -14.94 -0.49
CA LEU A 31 2.07 -13.86 0.30
C LEU A 31 2.04 -14.17 1.80
N ASN A 32 1.72 -15.41 2.18
CA ASN A 32 1.71 -15.83 3.57
C ASN A 32 3.11 -15.76 4.19
N LEU A 33 4.15 -16.21 3.45
CA LEU A 33 5.54 -16.12 3.89
C LEU A 33 5.99 -14.66 4.00
N GLN A 34 5.66 -13.83 3.02
CA GLN A 34 5.94 -12.40 3.05
C GLN A 34 5.25 -11.71 4.23
N THR A 35 3.97 -12.07 4.50
CA THR A 35 3.23 -11.52 5.63
C THR A 35 3.84 -11.94 6.96
N ALA A 36 4.27 -13.20 7.09
CA ALA A 36 4.98 -13.68 8.27
C ALA A 36 6.30 -12.92 8.48
N TRP A 37 7.05 -12.71 7.40
CA TRP A 37 8.28 -11.92 7.45
C TRP A 37 8.02 -10.45 7.81
N PHE A 38 7.01 -9.81 7.23
CA PHE A 38 6.65 -8.42 7.55
C PHE A 38 6.20 -8.26 9.01
N ARG A 39 5.65 -9.31 9.62
CA ARG A 39 5.31 -9.31 11.05
C ARG A 39 6.53 -9.24 11.96
N ILE A 40 7.67 -9.74 11.51
CA ILE A 40 8.91 -9.78 12.29
C ILE A 40 9.78 -8.57 11.97
N SER A 41 9.96 -8.26 10.69
CA SER A 41 10.89 -7.26 10.20
C SER A 41 10.38 -6.60 8.92
N ALA A 42 9.29 -5.82 9.04
CA ALA A 42 8.79 -5.06 7.89
C ALA A 42 9.83 -4.03 7.44
N PRO A 43 10.11 -3.93 6.14
CA PRO A 43 10.95 -2.86 5.61
C PRO A 43 10.33 -1.49 5.89
N LYS A 44 11.17 -0.46 5.98
CA LYS A 44 10.70 0.91 6.21
C LYS A 44 9.64 1.29 5.16
N GLY A 45 8.50 1.78 5.63
CA GLY A 45 7.38 2.15 4.77
C GLY A 45 6.45 1.00 4.38
N TYR A 46 6.61 -0.18 4.99
CA TYR A 46 5.73 -1.33 4.79
C TYR A 46 5.13 -1.82 6.11
N ALA A 47 3.93 -2.36 6.02
CA ALA A 47 3.16 -2.83 7.17
C ALA A 47 2.25 -4.00 6.81
N VAL A 48 1.77 -4.69 7.83
CA VAL A 48 0.64 -5.60 7.74
C VAL A 48 -0.60 -4.86 8.24
N LEU A 49 -1.54 -4.62 7.35
CA LEU A 49 -2.85 -4.04 7.65
C LEU A 49 -3.82 -5.18 7.95
N THR A 50 -4.52 -5.10 9.06
CA THR A 50 -5.55 -6.06 9.49
C THR A 50 -6.90 -5.37 9.44
N THR A 51 -7.79 -5.85 8.58
CA THR A 51 -9.15 -5.33 8.40
C THR A 51 -10.19 -6.40 8.70
N THR A 52 -11.40 -6.00 9.05
CA THR A 52 -12.55 -6.92 9.15
C THR A 52 -13.18 -7.11 7.78
N GLY A 53 -13.25 -8.36 7.33
CA GLY A 53 -13.80 -8.71 6.02
C GLY A 53 -15.29 -8.36 5.93
N ARG A 54 -15.66 -7.46 5.03
CA ARG A 54 -17.02 -6.91 4.84
C ARG A 54 -18.13 -7.96 4.62
N ARG A 55 -17.76 -9.12 4.04
CA ARG A 55 -18.72 -10.19 3.75
C ARG A 55 -18.78 -11.28 4.83
N THR A 56 -17.68 -11.49 5.54
CA THR A 56 -17.53 -12.66 6.43
C THR A 56 -17.30 -12.31 7.89
N GLY A 57 -17.06 -11.04 8.23
CA GLY A 57 -16.66 -10.60 9.56
C GLY A 57 -15.27 -11.10 10.01
N ARG A 58 -14.58 -11.92 9.21
CA ARG A 58 -13.29 -12.50 9.58
C ARG A 58 -12.16 -11.49 9.37
N LEU A 59 -11.17 -11.54 10.26
CA LEU A 59 -9.96 -10.72 10.11
C LEU A 59 -9.18 -11.12 8.85
N ARG A 60 -8.76 -10.11 8.10
CA ARG A 60 -7.97 -10.23 6.87
C ARG A 60 -6.68 -9.43 7.01
N HIS A 61 -5.58 -10.06 6.65
CA HIS A 61 -4.26 -9.44 6.66
C HIS A 61 -3.84 -9.10 5.24
N SER A 62 -3.33 -7.88 5.04
CA SER A 62 -2.83 -7.41 3.75
C SER A 62 -1.50 -6.71 3.95
N ASN A 63 -0.53 -7.04 3.09
CA ASN A 63 0.73 -6.31 3.06
C ASN A 63 0.49 -5.00 2.31
N VAL A 64 0.74 -3.90 2.98
CA VAL A 64 0.52 -2.56 2.43
C VAL A 64 1.78 -1.70 2.59
N ARG A 65 1.91 -0.72 1.72
CA ARG A 65 2.83 0.37 1.97
C ARG A 65 2.12 1.36 2.90
N ALA A 66 2.73 1.61 4.07
CA ALA A 66 2.19 2.51 5.08
C ALA A 66 3.29 3.42 5.61
N ILE A 67 3.08 4.73 5.52
CA ILE A 67 4.03 5.74 5.97
C ILE A 67 3.48 6.43 7.20
N VAL A 68 4.09 6.19 8.35
CA VAL A 68 3.70 6.81 9.61
C VAL A 68 4.32 8.20 9.74
N ARG A 69 3.50 9.17 10.12
CA ARG A 69 3.88 10.53 10.48
C ARG A 69 3.02 11.00 11.66
N GLY A 70 3.67 11.20 12.81
CA GLY A 70 2.94 11.52 14.04
C GLY A 70 1.93 10.42 14.37
N GLU A 71 0.69 10.83 14.58
CA GLU A 71 -0.43 9.95 14.92
C GLU A 71 -1.19 9.42 13.69
N CYS A 72 -0.67 9.64 12.49
CA CYS A 72 -1.29 9.16 11.26
C CYS A 72 -0.38 8.22 10.47
N ALA A 73 -0.99 7.28 9.76
CA ALA A 73 -0.34 6.47 8.75
C ALA A 73 -1.04 6.65 7.39
N PHE A 74 -0.27 6.92 6.36
CA PHE A 74 -0.74 7.08 4.99
C PHE A 74 -0.64 5.77 4.23
N VAL A 75 -1.75 5.30 3.69
CA VAL A 75 -1.86 4.05 2.92
C VAL A 75 -2.56 4.34 1.60
N VAL A 76 -2.07 3.76 0.51
CA VAL A 76 -2.64 3.97 -0.82
C VAL A 76 -3.12 2.66 -1.42
N SER A 77 -4.36 2.64 -1.87
CA SER A 77 -4.90 1.57 -2.71
C SER A 77 -4.54 1.83 -4.17
N ILE A 78 -3.51 1.14 -4.67
CA ILE A 78 -2.92 1.38 -5.99
C ILE A 78 -3.86 0.99 -7.14
N ALA A 79 -4.79 0.09 -6.92
CA ALA A 79 -5.66 -0.47 -7.98
C ALA A 79 -7.02 0.23 -8.08
N GLY A 80 -7.08 1.55 -7.86
CA GLY A 80 -8.32 2.31 -7.98
C GLY A 80 -9.45 1.75 -7.12
N GLY A 81 -9.15 1.35 -5.88
CA GLY A 81 -10.13 0.75 -4.98
C GLY A 81 -10.43 -0.74 -5.22
N ALA A 82 -9.71 -1.43 -6.11
CA ALA A 82 -9.93 -2.87 -6.36
C ALA A 82 -9.41 -3.80 -5.25
N ASN A 83 -8.72 -3.25 -4.25
CA ASN A 83 -8.19 -4.05 -3.14
C ASN A 83 -9.27 -4.35 -2.10
N ASP A 84 -9.37 -5.61 -1.67
CA ASP A 84 -10.35 -6.01 -0.65
C ASP A 84 -10.21 -5.25 0.67
N TRP A 85 -8.99 -4.95 1.11
CA TRP A 85 -8.77 -4.19 2.34
C TRP A 85 -9.35 -2.77 2.26
N PHE A 86 -9.30 -2.14 1.08
CA PHE A 86 -9.88 -0.82 0.84
C PHE A 86 -11.40 -0.83 1.04
N HIS A 87 -12.08 -1.79 0.43
CA HIS A 87 -13.52 -1.97 0.61
C HIS A 87 -13.91 -2.37 2.05
N ASN A 88 -13.04 -3.14 2.72
CA ASN A 88 -13.26 -3.49 4.11
C ASN A 88 -13.22 -2.26 5.01
N LEU A 89 -12.25 -1.34 4.79
CA LEU A 89 -12.13 -0.08 5.54
C LEU A 89 -13.30 0.88 5.28
N HIS A 90 -13.87 0.87 4.08
CA HIS A 90 -15.10 1.62 3.81
C HIS A 90 -16.30 1.11 4.61
N THR A 91 -16.40 -0.20 4.82
CA THR A 91 -17.51 -0.81 5.56
C THR A 91 -17.26 -0.75 7.06
N ASN A 92 -16.04 -1.05 7.50
CA ASN A 92 -15.60 -0.95 8.88
C ASN A 92 -14.26 -0.22 8.91
N PRO A 93 -14.23 1.05 9.32
CA PRO A 93 -13.03 1.86 9.30
C PRO A 93 -11.98 1.46 10.36
N GLU A 94 -12.36 0.65 11.35
CA GLU A 94 -11.42 0.16 12.35
C GLU A 94 -10.48 -0.88 11.77
N ALA A 95 -9.17 -0.70 12.00
CA ALA A 95 -8.15 -1.62 11.54
C ALA A 95 -6.93 -1.65 12.44
N GLY A 96 -6.22 -2.78 12.39
CA GLY A 96 -4.90 -2.91 12.99
C GLY A 96 -3.81 -2.62 11.96
N LEU A 97 -2.76 -1.92 12.38
CA LEU A 97 -1.57 -1.69 11.57
C LEU A 97 -0.33 -2.22 12.32
N ARG A 98 0.35 -3.19 11.72
CA ARG A 98 1.58 -3.74 12.30
C ARG A 98 2.79 -3.40 11.44
N ILE A 99 3.76 -2.72 12.06
CA ILE A 99 5.05 -2.37 11.44
C ILE A 99 6.17 -3.02 12.27
N GLY A 100 6.74 -4.08 11.75
CA GLY A 100 7.70 -4.88 12.50
C GLY A 100 7.06 -5.43 13.79
N ARG A 101 7.61 -5.07 14.94
CA ARG A 101 7.13 -5.53 16.26
C ARG A 101 6.07 -4.62 16.89
N ARG A 102 5.82 -3.46 16.33
CA ARG A 102 4.83 -2.50 16.87
C ARG A 102 3.47 -2.72 16.24
N ASN A 103 2.43 -2.68 17.06
CA ASN A 103 1.03 -2.79 16.63
C ASN A 103 0.30 -1.50 17.00
N TRP A 104 -0.49 -0.99 16.09
CA TRP A 104 -1.40 0.11 16.33
C TRP A 104 -2.82 -0.32 16.01
N ILE A 105 -3.77 0.22 16.73
CA ILE A 105 -5.18 0.22 16.34
C ILE A 105 -5.46 1.62 15.82
N GLY A 106 -6.20 1.71 14.73
CA GLY A 106 -6.51 2.99 14.12
C GLY A 106 -7.82 2.95 13.34
N ARG A 107 -8.24 4.14 12.95
CA ARG A 107 -9.43 4.34 12.13
C ARG A 107 -9.04 4.92 10.79
N GLY A 108 -9.44 4.23 9.71
CA GLY A 108 -9.21 4.66 8.33
C GLY A 108 -10.26 5.68 7.89
N ARG A 109 -9.82 6.71 7.20
CA ARG A 109 -10.66 7.73 6.56
C ARG A 109 -10.00 8.29 5.32
N HIS A 110 -10.73 9.03 4.52
CA HIS A 110 -10.15 9.85 3.47
C HIS A 110 -9.40 11.07 4.05
N PRO A 111 -8.47 11.68 3.29
CA PRO A 111 -7.87 12.95 3.67
C PRO A 111 -8.95 14.00 3.94
N ARG A 112 -8.75 14.83 4.97
CA ARG A 112 -9.69 15.90 5.37
C ARG A 112 -9.70 17.05 4.37
N ASP A 113 -8.50 17.37 3.86
CA ASP A 113 -8.27 18.52 3.00
C ASP A 113 -7.06 18.30 2.07
N ASP A 114 -6.78 19.30 1.26
CA ASP A 114 -5.65 19.27 0.32
C ASP A 114 -4.29 19.39 1.02
N ASP A 115 -4.22 19.98 2.21
CA ASP A 115 -2.99 20.07 3.00
C ASP A 115 -2.58 18.69 3.51
N GLU A 116 -3.52 17.93 4.06
CA GLU A 116 -3.28 16.56 4.48
C GLU A 116 -2.91 15.66 3.28
N ARG A 117 -3.57 15.88 2.13
CA ARG A 117 -3.21 15.18 0.89
C ARG A 117 -1.79 15.51 0.42
N ARG A 118 -1.38 16.78 0.47
CA ARG A 118 -0.01 17.20 0.14
C ARG A 118 1.02 16.62 1.11
N MET A 119 0.71 16.62 2.40
CA MET A 119 1.56 16.03 3.43
C MET A 119 1.74 14.52 3.21
N ALA A 120 0.66 13.80 2.94
CA ALA A 120 0.70 12.38 2.62
C ALA A 120 1.54 12.10 1.39
N ARG A 121 1.37 12.90 0.33
CA ARG A 121 2.14 12.81 -0.92
C ARG A 121 3.64 12.97 -0.66
N ALA A 122 4.03 14.02 0.03
CA ALA A 122 5.43 14.27 0.37
C ALA A 122 6.02 13.10 1.18
N ALA A 123 5.34 12.70 2.26
CA ALA A 123 5.78 11.60 3.11
C ALA A 123 5.93 10.28 2.33
N TYR A 124 4.98 9.97 1.46
CA TYR A 124 4.93 8.75 0.68
C TYR A 124 6.02 8.70 -0.39
N CYS A 125 6.25 9.80 -1.11
CA CYS A 125 7.24 9.88 -2.18
C CYS A 125 8.68 9.97 -1.64
N ASP A 126 8.89 10.61 -0.49
CA ASP A 126 10.21 10.75 0.12
C ASP A 126 10.70 9.51 0.84
N THR A 127 9.79 8.62 1.22
CA THR A 127 10.16 7.36 1.86
C THR A 127 10.51 6.33 0.80
N VAL A 128 11.81 6.13 0.58
CA VAL A 128 12.35 5.08 -0.32
C VAL A 128 13.12 4.08 0.53
N SER A 129 12.74 2.82 0.48
CA SER A 129 13.38 1.72 1.19
C SER A 129 14.15 0.81 0.24
N TRP A 130 15.05 -0.01 0.78
CA TRP A 130 15.77 -1.02 0.00
C TRP A 130 14.80 -2.03 -0.65
N PHE A 131 13.68 -2.30 -0.02
CA PHE A 131 12.65 -3.21 -0.55
C PHE A 131 11.99 -2.67 -1.82
N ASP A 132 11.88 -1.35 -1.97
CA ASP A 132 11.38 -0.73 -3.19
C ASP A 132 12.29 -1.04 -4.38
N PHE A 133 13.62 -1.10 -4.17
CA PHE A 133 14.58 -1.48 -5.21
C PHE A 133 14.41 -2.95 -5.63
N ILE A 134 14.29 -3.87 -4.66
CA ILE A 134 14.05 -5.29 -4.95
C ILE A 134 12.70 -5.47 -5.66
N SER A 135 11.64 -4.86 -5.15
CA SER A 135 10.32 -4.93 -5.75
C SER A 135 10.31 -4.38 -7.18
N SER A 136 11.00 -3.26 -7.44
CA SER A 136 11.17 -2.70 -8.77
C SER A 136 11.92 -3.65 -9.71
N PHE A 137 12.99 -4.26 -9.24
CA PHE A 137 13.79 -5.21 -10.02
C PHE A 137 13.00 -6.47 -10.37
N VAL A 138 12.36 -7.09 -9.38
CA VAL A 138 11.54 -8.31 -9.56
C VAL A 138 10.37 -8.07 -10.53
N ASN A 139 9.76 -6.88 -10.48
CA ASN A 139 8.68 -6.51 -11.39
C ASN A 139 9.15 -6.04 -12.77
N ARG A 140 10.42 -6.24 -13.12
CA ARG A 140 11.03 -5.89 -14.43
C ARG A 140 10.76 -4.45 -14.89
N ARG A 141 10.79 -3.50 -13.96
CA ARG A 141 10.57 -2.07 -14.24
C ARG A 141 11.86 -1.34 -14.66
N GLY A 142 12.85 -2.08 -15.16
CA GLY A 142 14.16 -1.57 -15.53
C GLY A 142 15.11 -1.43 -14.34
N ILE A 143 16.25 -0.77 -14.56
CA ILE A 143 17.26 -0.54 -13.50
C ILE A 143 16.63 0.36 -12.44
N PRO A 144 16.50 -0.11 -11.17
CA PRO A 144 15.92 0.68 -10.12
C PRO A 144 16.82 1.87 -9.77
N SER A 145 16.27 3.08 -9.80
CA SER A 145 16.90 4.28 -9.28
C SER A 145 15.98 4.97 -8.30
N ARG A 146 16.53 5.75 -7.38
CA ARG A 146 15.72 6.53 -6.42
C ARG A 146 14.69 7.40 -7.13
N GLN A 147 15.07 8.04 -8.22
CA GLN A 147 14.18 8.89 -9.00
C GLN A 147 13.00 8.10 -9.56
N ARG A 148 13.27 6.97 -10.23
CA ARG A 148 12.21 6.11 -10.77
C ARG A 148 11.26 5.56 -9.70
N ILE A 149 11.79 5.23 -8.52
CA ILE A 149 10.97 4.80 -7.40
C ILE A 149 10.08 5.94 -6.90
N ARG A 150 10.60 7.17 -6.78
CA ARG A 150 9.79 8.35 -6.44
C ARG A 150 8.70 8.64 -7.47
N GLU A 151 9.03 8.58 -8.76
CA GLU A 151 8.05 8.74 -9.85
C GLU A 151 6.94 7.67 -9.77
N LEU A 152 7.31 6.44 -9.43
CA LEU A 152 6.34 5.37 -9.20
C LEU A 152 5.43 5.66 -8.00
N HIS A 153 6.00 6.10 -6.88
CA HIS A 153 5.23 6.46 -5.68
C HIS A 153 4.29 7.65 -5.95
N THR A 154 4.76 8.64 -6.70
CA THR A 154 3.97 9.78 -7.16
C THR A 154 2.76 9.30 -7.95
N ARG A 155 2.99 8.41 -8.92
CA ARG A 155 1.93 7.82 -9.73
C ARG A 155 0.93 7.02 -8.88
N TRP A 156 1.40 6.27 -7.89
CA TRP A 156 0.51 5.53 -7.00
C TRP A 156 -0.42 6.43 -6.20
N ILE A 157 0.06 7.59 -5.76
CA ILE A 157 -0.77 8.58 -5.05
C ILE A 157 -1.74 9.27 -6.02
N ASP A 158 -1.29 9.63 -7.22
CA ASP A 158 -2.10 10.38 -8.18
C ASP A 158 -3.20 9.53 -8.82
N GLU A 159 -2.93 8.23 -9.05
CA GLU A 159 -3.87 7.30 -9.69
C GLU A 159 -4.59 6.37 -8.69
N GLY A 160 -4.15 6.37 -7.43
CA GLY A 160 -4.68 5.51 -6.37
C GLY A 160 -5.62 6.24 -5.43
N GLU A 161 -6.18 5.46 -4.50
CA GLU A 161 -7.04 5.98 -3.44
C GLU A 161 -6.24 6.08 -2.14
N LEU A 162 -6.04 7.31 -1.66
CA LEU A 162 -5.34 7.59 -0.42
C LEU A 162 -6.26 7.42 0.79
N PHE A 163 -5.80 6.65 1.75
CA PHE A 163 -6.39 6.50 3.08
C PHE A 163 -5.44 7.02 4.14
N VAL A 164 -6.01 7.73 5.10
CA VAL A 164 -5.33 8.18 6.32
C VAL A 164 -5.83 7.31 7.46
N MET A 165 -4.93 6.60 8.12
CA MET A 165 -5.24 5.87 9.35
C MET A 165 -4.86 6.73 10.53
N GLU A 166 -5.83 7.16 11.31
CA GLU A 166 -5.62 7.80 12.61
C GLU A 166 -5.28 6.71 13.62
N LEU A 167 -4.09 6.78 14.21
CA LEU A 167 -3.59 5.79 15.15
C LEU A 167 -4.06 6.15 16.56
N ILE A 168 -4.92 5.32 17.16
CA ILE A 168 -5.63 5.62 18.41
C ILE A 168 -4.91 5.04 19.63
N GLY A 169 -3.94 4.18 19.44
CA GLY A 169 -3.22 3.53 20.54
C GLY A 169 -1.78 3.24 20.18
N THR A 170 -0.91 3.42 21.15
CA THR A 170 0.42 2.82 21.14
C THR A 170 0.33 1.38 21.60
N PRO A 171 1.19 0.50 21.06
CA PRO A 171 1.26 -0.87 21.51
C PRO A 171 1.72 -0.99 22.94
#